data_c2e4af3c850e5f8a31834b528095f7c3
#
_entry.id   c2e4af3c850e5f8a31834b528095f7c3
#
_cell.length_a   1.000
_cell.length_b   1.000
_cell.length_c   1.000
_cell.angle_alpha   90.00
_cell.angle_beta   90.00
_cell.angle_gamma   90.00
#
_symmetry.space_group_name_H-M   'P 1'
#
loop_
_entity.id
_entity.type
_entity.pdbx_description
1 polymer ?
#
loop_
_entity_poly.entity_id
_entity_poly.type
_entity_poly.pdbx_seq_one_letter_code
_entity_poly.pdbx_strand_id
1 'polypeptide(L)'
;MMLKKPIIIKELKMAIPNSTKRELPPTHPGEMLREDFVPDFDLSTTSLATALGVSRQTINEILRERRAITPAMALRLSRLFGNSPEFWLNAQHAWDLWDSEQRYRKELAKIRPLNAA
;
A
#
# COMPACT_ATOMS: atom_id res chain seq x y z
N MET A 1 -11.67 5.83 -21.48
CA MET A 1 -11.27 6.62 -20.70
C MET A 1 -9.90 6.56 -20.44
N MET A 2 -9.30 7.44 -20.13
CA MET A 2 -8.04 7.44 -20.07
C MET A 2 -7.46 7.47 -18.80
N LEU A 3 -6.39 6.93 -18.67
CA LEU A 3 -5.74 6.93 -17.52
C LEU A 3 -5.15 8.17 -17.34
N LYS A 4 -5.32 8.79 -16.26
CA LYS A 4 -4.86 9.97 -16.13
C LYS A 4 -3.58 9.95 -15.66
N LYS A 5 -2.95 9.07 -15.25
CA LYS A 5 -1.85 9.35 -14.72
C LYS A 5 -0.91 8.53 -14.18
N PRO A 6 -0.09 9.01 -13.41
CA PRO A 6 1.05 8.39 -12.87
C PRO A 6 0.82 7.14 -12.07
N ILE A 7 -0.43 6.70 -12.00
CA ILE A 7 -0.74 5.51 -11.27
C ILE A 7 0.02 4.36 -11.88
N ILE A 8 0.22 4.34 -13.19
CA ILE A 8 0.94 3.28 -13.83
C ILE A 8 2.40 3.29 -13.40
N ILE A 9 2.96 4.45 -13.21
CA ILE A 9 4.33 4.57 -12.76
C ILE A 9 4.50 4.00 -11.37
N LYS A 10 3.53 4.26 -10.49
CA LYS A 10 3.59 3.72 -9.15
C LYS A 10 3.48 2.21 -9.14
N GLU A 11 2.63 1.67 -10.02
CA GLU A 11 2.50 0.23 -10.12
C GLU A 11 3.78 -0.40 -10.62
N LEU A 12 4.45 0.24 -11.55
CA LEU A 12 5.71 -0.27 -12.04
C LEU A 12 6.76 -0.30 -10.97
N LYS A 13 6.82 0.72 -10.14
CA LYS A 13 7.78 0.72 -9.07
C LYS A 13 7.55 -0.43 -8.12
N MET A 14 6.29 -0.75 -7.86
CA MET A 14 5.99 -1.81 -6.94
C MET A 14 6.19 -3.19 -7.54
N ALA A 15 6.10 -3.29 -8.85
CA ALA A 15 6.26 -4.56 -9.51
C ALA A 15 7.72 -4.93 -9.75
N ILE A 16 8.62 -3.98 -9.65
CA ILE A 16 10.02 -4.25 -9.88
C ILE A 16 10.59 -5.07 -8.73
N PRO A 17 11.21 -6.20 -9.02
CA PRO A 17 11.77 -7.01 -7.97
C PRO A 17 12.78 -6.22 -7.18
N ASN A 18 12.72 -6.34 -5.88
CA ASN A 18 13.58 -5.55 -5.06
C ASN A 18 14.81 -6.33 -4.70
N SER A 19 15.66 -6.56 -5.68
CA SER A 19 16.87 -7.31 -5.43
C SER A 19 17.95 -6.46 -4.80
N THR A 20 17.80 -5.14 -4.80
CA THR A 20 18.75 -4.26 -4.18
C THR A 20 18.06 -3.44 -3.12
N LYS A 21 18.84 -2.85 -2.25
CA LYS A 21 18.29 -2.07 -1.18
C LYS A 21 17.54 -0.88 -1.74
N ARG A 22 16.35 -0.71 -1.25
CA ARG A 22 15.53 0.41 -1.69
C ARG A 22 15.98 1.68 -0.99
N GLU A 23 16.31 2.71 -1.73
CA GLU A 23 16.71 3.97 -1.15
C GLU A 23 15.53 4.87 -0.83
N LEU A 24 14.49 4.82 -1.63
CA LEU A 24 13.31 5.62 -1.39
C LEU A 24 12.22 4.73 -0.82
N PRO A 25 11.37 5.28 0.03
CA PRO A 25 10.30 4.48 0.57
C PRO A 25 9.33 4.06 -0.53
N PRO A 26 8.72 2.90 -0.40
CA PRO A 26 7.66 2.51 -1.32
C PRO A 26 6.43 3.37 -1.08
N THR A 27 5.50 3.33 -2.00
CA THR A 27 4.28 4.10 -1.85
C THR A 27 3.34 3.38 -0.91
N HIS A 28 2.89 4.06 0.13
CA HIS A 28 1.91 3.51 1.06
C HIS A 28 0.57 3.37 0.32
N PRO A 29 -0.17 2.27 0.53
CA PRO A 29 -1.45 2.12 -0.17
C PRO A 29 -2.46 3.22 0.15
N GLY A 30 -2.36 3.83 1.32
CA GLY A 30 -3.20 4.99 1.65
C GLY A 30 -2.91 6.17 0.76
N GLU A 31 -1.64 6.35 0.40
CA GLU A 31 -1.27 7.41 -0.52
C GLU A 31 -1.82 7.13 -1.91
N MET A 32 -1.77 5.88 -2.36
CA MET A 32 -2.32 5.52 -3.65
C MET A 32 -3.82 5.82 -3.70
N LEU A 33 -4.53 5.48 -2.64
CA LEU A 33 -5.95 5.78 -2.57
C LEU A 33 -6.20 7.27 -2.60
N ARG A 34 -5.48 8.02 -1.78
CA ARG A 34 -5.69 9.45 -1.65
C ARG A 34 -5.35 10.22 -2.91
N GLU A 35 -4.21 9.86 -3.53
CA GLU A 35 -3.71 10.64 -4.64
C GLU A 35 -4.26 10.19 -5.99
N ASP A 36 -4.59 8.93 -6.13
CA ASP A 36 -4.98 8.39 -7.43
C ASP A 36 -6.42 7.89 -7.46
N PHE A 37 -6.76 6.94 -6.62
CA PHE A 37 -8.07 6.30 -6.73
C PHE A 37 -9.25 7.21 -6.35
N VAL A 38 -9.10 7.95 -5.27
CA VAL A 38 -10.17 8.84 -4.82
C VAL A 38 -10.45 9.90 -5.89
N PRO A 39 -9.43 10.62 -6.39
CA PRO A 39 -9.71 11.61 -7.44
C PRO A 39 -10.16 10.98 -8.75
N ASP A 40 -9.54 9.87 -9.15
CA ASP A 40 -9.85 9.28 -10.44
C ASP A 40 -11.29 8.78 -10.53
N PHE A 41 -11.84 8.32 -9.42
CA PHE A 41 -13.22 7.82 -9.39
C PHE A 41 -14.18 8.83 -8.77
N ASP A 42 -13.71 10.05 -8.60
CA ASP A 42 -14.56 11.14 -8.08
C ASP A 42 -15.22 10.77 -6.76
N LEU A 43 -14.44 10.23 -5.85
CA LEU A 43 -14.95 9.79 -4.57
C LEU A 43 -14.62 10.80 -3.48
N SER A 44 -15.37 10.73 -2.40
CA SER A 44 -15.04 11.45 -1.18
C SER A 44 -14.72 10.38 -0.13
N THR A 45 -14.22 10.81 1.02
CA THR A 45 -14.00 9.88 2.13
C THR A 45 -15.30 9.18 2.50
N THR A 46 -16.39 9.92 2.55
CA THR A 46 -17.69 9.37 2.90
C THR A 46 -18.19 8.38 1.84
N SER A 47 -18.11 8.75 0.56
CA SER A 47 -18.62 7.85 -0.46
C SER A 47 -17.75 6.61 -0.59
N LEU A 48 -16.45 6.72 -0.37
CA LEU A 48 -15.59 5.56 -0.39
C LEU A 48 -15.93 4.63 0.78
N ALA A 49 -16.12 5.18 1.97
CA ALA A 49 -16.49 4.38 3.13
C ALA A 49 -17.80 3.65 2.90
N THR A 50 -18.79 4.36 2.36
CA THR A 50 -20.08 3.76 2.06
C THR A 50 -19.95 2.65 1.04
N ALA A 51 -19.20 2.89 -0.02
CA ALA A 51 -19.02 1.89 -1.08
C ALA A 51 -18.31 0.64 -0.56
N LEU A 52 -17.39 0.82 0.38
CA LEU A 52 -16.67 -0.31 0.94
C LEU A 52 -17.37 -0.98 2.11
N GLY A 53 -18.41 -0.34 2.64
CA GLY A 53 -19.14 -0.90 3.78
C GLY A 53 -18.36 -0.82 5.08
N VAL A 54 -17.58 0.24 5.27
CA VAL A 54 -16.79 0.42 6.48
C VAL A 54 -17.01 1.84 7.01
N SER A 55 -16.50 2.12 8.18
CA SER A 55 -16.69 3.42 8.79
C SER A 55 -15.85 4.48 8.10
N ARG A 56 -16.32 5.71 8.16
CA ARG A 56 -15.61 6.84 7.63
C ARG A 56 -14.29 7.03 8.35
N GLN A 57 -14.25 6.75 9.64
CA GLN A 57 -13.04 6.86 10.42
C GLN A 57 -11.97 5.89 9.91
N THR A 58 -12.37 4.66 9.58
CA THR A 58 -11.44 3.67 9.05
C THR A 58 -10.81 4.20 7.76
N ILE A 59 -11.62 4.76 6.87
CA ILE A 59 -11.11 5.27 5.61
C ILE A 59 -10.21 6.47 5.85
N ASN A 60 -10.61 7.36 6.76
CA ASN A 60 -9.82 8.53 7.05
C ASN A 60 -8.42 8.14 7.53
N GLU A 61 -8.34 7.11 8.37
CA GLU A 61 -7.06 6.64 8.88
C GLU A 61 -6.21 6.00 7.78
N ILE A 62 -6.84 5.26 6.88
CA ILE A 62 -6.11 4.67 5.78
C ILE A 62 -5.56 5.75 4.86
N LEU A 63 -6.37 6.74 4.54
CA LEU A 63 -5.93 7.83 3.67
C LEU A 63 -4.81 8.66 4.28
N ARG A 64 -4.74 8.66 5.61
CA ARG A 64 -3.67 9.36 6.30
C ARG A 64 -2.48 8.46 6.56
N GLU A 65 -2.50 7.24 6.03
CA GLU A 65 -1.42 6.29 6.19
C GLU A 65 -1.19 5.88 7.65
N ARG A 66 -2.25 5.95 8.45
CA ARG A 66 -2.15 5.57 9.84
C ARG A 66 -2.76 4.22 10.13
N ARG A 67 -3.26 3.54 9.13
CA ARG A 67 -3.87 2.22 9.29
C ARG A 67 -3.45 1.36 8.12
N ALA A 68 -3.08 0.13 8.41
CA ALA A 68 -2.65 -0.80 7.38
C ALA A 68 -3.84 -1.37 6.61
N ILE A 69 -3.58 -1.79 5.39
CA ILE A 69 -4.56 -2.52 4.60
C ILE A 69 -4.50 -3.98 5.04
N THR A 70 -5.58 -4.46 5.65
CA THR A 70 -5.68 -5.84 6.06
C THR A 70 -6.21 -6.69 4.91
N PRO A 71 -6.11 -8.01 5.00
CA PRO A 71 -6.70 -8.86 3.96
C PRO A 71 -8.19 -8.59 3.72
N ALA A 72 -8.95 -8.32 4.80
CA ALA A 72 -10.36 -8.01 4.64
C ALA A 72 -10.57 -6.71 3.86
N MET A 73 -9.75 -5.70 4.15
CA MET A 73 -9.85 -4.45 3.43
C MET A 73 -9.40 -4.61 1.98
N ALA A 74 -8.36 -5.40 1.74
CA ALA A 74 -7.86 -5.66 0.40
C ALA A 74 -8.96 -6.31 -0.46
N LEU A 75 -9.71 -7.22 0.13
CA LEU A 75 -10.82 -7.86 -0.59
C LEU A 75 -11.91 -6.85 -0.93
N ARG A 76 -12.22 -5.96 -0.02
CA ARG A 76 -13.22 -4.92 -0.26
C ARG A 76 -12.77 -3.97 -1.37
N LEU A 77 -11.51 -3.54 -1.30
CA LEU A 77 -10.97 -2.63 -2.30
C LEU A 77 -10.93 -3.26 -3.68
N SER A 78 -10.54 -4.53 -3.74
CA SER A 78 -10.47 -5.20 -5.03
C SER A 78 -11.84 -5.38 -5.65
N ARG A 79 -12.88 -5.59 -4.82
CA ARG A 79 -14.22 -5.68 -5.34
C ARG A 79 -14.68 -4.35 -5.89
N LEU A 80 -14.36 -3.29 -5.21
CA LEU A 80 -14.81 -1.96 -5.63
C LEU A 80 -14.06 -1.49 -6.87
N PHE A 81 -12.76 -1.66 -6.91
CA PHE A 81 -11.95 -1.10 -7.99
C PHE A 81 -11.61 -2.09 -9.11
N GLY A 82 -11.91 -3.35 -8.91
CA GLY A 82 -11.71 -4.34 -9.97
C GLY A 82 -10.29 -4.83 -10.12
N ASN A 83 -9.41 -4.51 -9.18
CA ASN A 83 -8.06 -5.04 -9.20
C ASN A 83 -7.96 -6.23 -8.23
N SER A 84 -6.78 -6.79 -8.05
CA SER A 84 -6.65 -7.96 -7.19
C SER A 84 -6.40 -7.54 -5.73
N PRO A 85 -6.77 -8.38 -4.78
CA PRO A 85 -6.44 -8.10 -3.39
C PRO A 85 -4.93 -8.06 -3.17
N GLU A 86 -4.18 -8.85 -3.95
CA GLU A 86 -2.73 -8.87 -3.84
C GLU A 86 -2.11 -7.53 -4.19
N PHE A 87 -2.73 -6.78 -5.09
CA PHE A 87 -2.24 -5.45 -5.40
C PHE A 87 -2.13 -4.61 -4.13
N TRP A 88 -3.18 -4.64 -3.31
CA TRP A 88 -3.20 -3.86 -2.08
C TRP A 88 -2.29 -4.42 -1.00
N LEU A 89 -2.27 -5.75 -0.87
CA LEU A 89 -1.45 -6.39 0.14
C LEU A 89 0.04 -6.29 -0.19
N ASN A 90 0.40 -6.37 -1.45
CA ASN A 90 1.80 -6.21 -1.84
C ASN A 90 2.27 -4.80 -1.54
N ALA A 91 1.43 -3.80 -1.77
CA ALA A 91 1.77 -2.43 -1.45
C ALA A 91 1.99 -2.26 0.05
N GLN A 92 1.11 -2.85 0.85
CA GLN A 92 1.23 -2.77 2.29
C GLN A 92 2.48 -3.49 2.79
N HIS A 93 2.75 -4.68 2.25
CA HIS A 93 3.93 -5.43 2.66
C HIS A 93 5.21 -4.69 2.31
N ALA A 94 5.27 -4.09 1.14
CA ALA A 94 6.46 -3.33 0.75
C ALA A 94 6.72 -2.19 1.72
N TRP A 95 5.66 -1.49 2.11
CA TRP A 95 5.78 -0.41 3.07
C TRP A 95 6.23 -0.94 4.43
N ASP A 96 5.58 -2.02 4.89
CA ASP A 96 5.87 -2.57 6.21
C ASP A 96 7.31 -3.06 6.29
N LEU A 97 7.82 -3.70 5.24
CA LEU A 97 9.19 -4.16 5.22
C LEU A 97 10.16 -2.99 5.26
N TRP A 98 9.90 -1.97 4.46
CA TRP A 98 10.77 -0.81 4.44
C TRP A 98 10.77 -0.10 5.81
N ASP A 99 9.58 0.10 6.36
CA ASP A 99 9.44 0.78 7.64
C ASP A 99 10.11 -0.01 8.77
N SER A 100 9.91 -1.32 8.79
CA SER A 100 10.51 -2.18 9.81
C SER A 100 12.02 -2.19 9.68
N GLU A 101 12.52 -2.20 8.45
CA GLU A 101 13.96 -2.19 8.23
C GLU A 101 14.60 -0.91 8.75
N GLN A 102 13.94 0.23 8.55
CA GLN A 102 14.44 1.49 9.07
C GLN A 102 14.38 1.50 10.59
N ARG A 103 13.27 1.01 11.14
CA ARG A 103 13.03 1.06 12.57
C ARG A 103 13.95 0.13 13.35
N TYR A 104 14.21 -1.05 12.82
CA TYR A 104 14.96 -2.09 13.53
C TYR A 104 16.35 -2.31 12.96
N ARG A 105 16.88 -1.32 12.27
CA ARG A 105 18.17 -1.46 11.59
C ARG A 105 19.28 -1.96 12.49
N LYS A 106 19.38 -1.42 13.68
CA LYS A 106 20.45 -1.80 14.59
C LYS A 106 20.29 -3.21 15.09
N GLU A 107 19.09 -3.57 15.42
CA GLU A 107 18.82 -4.92 15.92
C GLU A 107 19.06 -5.95 14.83
N LEU A 108 18.62 -5.65 13.62
CA LEU A 108 18.80 -6.57 12.50
C LEU A 108 20.27 -6.80 12.17
N ALA A 109 21.07 -5.76 12.31
CA ALA A 109 22.50 -5.87 12.03
C ALA A 109 23.20 -6.84 12.97
N LYS A 110 22.61 -7.12 14.13
CA LYS A 110 23.21 -8.05 15.07
C LYS A 110 22.91 -9.50 14.75
N ILE A 111 21.96 -9.75 13.86
CA ILE A 111 21.59 -11.09 13.51
C ILE A 111 22.53 -11.61 12.46
N ARG A 112 23.21 -12.68 12.75
CA ARG A 112 24.16 -13.25 11.81
C ARG A 112 23.58 -14.47 11.14
N PRO A 113 23.74 -14.59 9.81
CA PRO A 113 23.23 -15.74 9.13
C PRO A 113 23.95 -17.01 9.63
N LEU A 114 23.21 -18.08 9.70
CA LEU A 114 23.83 -19.35 10.04
C LEU A 114 24.68 -19.79 8.87
N ASN A 115 25.84 -20.35 9.20
CA ASN A 115 26.72 -20.79 8.16
C ASN A 115 26.30 -22.18 7.73
N ALA A 116 25.70 -22.25 6.59
CA ALA A 116 25.13 -23.48 6.14
C ALA A 116 26.11 -24.30 5.37
N ALA A 117 27.30 -24.15 5.51
CA ALA A 117 28.35 -24.76 4.73
C ALA A 117 28.14 -26.13 4.21
#